data_8ccb1e7fea7879d8b2f662764593771d
#
_entry.id   8ccb1e7fea7879d8b2f662764593771d
#
_cell.length_a   1.000
_cell.length_b   1.000
_cell.length_c   1.000
_cell.angle_alpha   90.00
_cell.angle_beta   90.00
_cell.angle_gamma   90.00
#
_symmetry.space_group_name_H-M   'P 1'
#
loop_
_entity.id
_entity.type
_entity.pdbx_description
1 polymer ?
#
loop_
_entity_poly.entity_id
_entity_poly.type
_entity_poly.pdbx_seq_one_letter_code
_entity_poly.pdbx_strand_id
1 'polypeptide(L)'
;MKLHPNRRHSLALLASLAATAWLPALAAAARTPMEVWKDPNCGCCKDWVVLMEKAGFAVTVHDTGNSAVRAKLGLPQRLGSCHTALVGGYLLEGHVPAADVRRLLEEKPKALGLAVPGMPVGSPGMDGPEYGGRKDAYDVLLVSKNMMGGEVSTKVFTSYRS
;
A
#
# COMPACT_ATOMS: atom_id res chain seq x y z
N MET A 1 64.01 62.17 -34.00
CA MET A 1 62.96 61.35 -34.64
C MET A 1 62.88 60.06 -33.85
N LYS A 2 61.90 59.90 -32.93
CA LYS A 2 61.80 58.76 -32.03
C LYS A 2 60.45 58.09 -32.23
N LEU A 3 60.49 56.83 -32.64
CA LEU A 3 59.31 55.96 -32.86
C LEU A 3 58.97 55.28 -31.55
N HIS A 4 57.73 55.41 -31.09
CA HIS A 4 57.17 54.67 -29.94
C HIS A 4 56.49 53.38 -30.45
N PRO A 5 56.76 52.22 -29.86
CA PRO A 5 55.94 51.01 -30.13
C PRO A 5 54.75 50.95 -29.20
N ASN A 6 53.59 50.80 -29.82
CA ASN A 6 52.31 50.56 -29.18
C ASN A 6 52.22 49.13 -28.60
N ARG A 7 52.11 48.99 -27.25
CA ARG A 7 51.82 47.74 -26.58
C ARG A 7 50.30 47.55 -26.48
N ARG A 8 49.76 46.71 -27.34
CA ARG A 8 48.40 46.22 -27.17
C ARG A 8 48.43 45.01 -26.28
N HIS A 9 47.98 45.17 -25.03
CA HIS A 9 47.71 44.06 -24.12
C HIS A 9 46.37 43.40 -24.48
N SER A 10 46.47 42.21 -25.07
CA SER A 10 45.28 41.34 -25.26
C SER A 10 44.98 40.63 -23.94
N LEU A 11 43.95 41.06 -23.23
CA LEU A 11 43.38 40.34 -22.11
C LEU A 11 42.44 39.23 -22.64
N ALA A 12 42.92 37.98 -22.60
CA ALA A 12 42.09 36.82 -22.86
C ALA A 12 41.28 36.50 -21.60
N LEU A 13 40.00 36.81 -21.61
CA LEU A 13 39.04 36.38 -20.59
C LEU A 13 38.71 34.89 -20.79
N LEU A 14 39.26 34.01 -19.96
CA LEU A 14 38.84 32.62 -19.85
C LEU A 14 37.51 32.57 -19.09
N ALA A 15 36.40 32.49 -19.79
CA ALA A 15 35.07 32.21 -19.22
C ALA A 15 34.98 30.70 -18.93
N SER A 16 35.20 30.29 -17.68
CA SER A 16 34.94 28.93 -17.22
C SER A 16 33.43 28.70 -17.05
N LEU A 17 32.80 28.04 -18.02
CA LEU A 17 31.43 27.54 -17.85
C LEU A 17 31.47 26.36 -16.88
N ALA A 18 31.11 26.61 -15.60
CA ALA A 18 30.79 25.58 -14.65
C ALA A 18 29.41 24.97 -15.02
N ALA A 19 29.42 23.86 -15.75
CA ALA A 19 28.22 23.05 -15.99
C ALA A 19 27.83 22.37 -14.67
N THR A 20 26.91 22.95 -13.92
CA THR A 20 26.28 22.27 -12.77
C THR A 20 25.38 21.16 -13.31
N ALA A 21 25.90 19.93 -13.27
CA ALA A 21 25.11 18.74 -13.54
C ALA A 21 24.01 18.61 -12.47
N TRP A 22 22.79 18.95 -12.83
CA TRP A 22 21.60 18.62 -12.03
C TRP A 22 21.40 17.11 -12.10
N LEU A 23 21.91 16.38 -11.10
CA LEU A 23 21.53 15.01 -10.87
C LEU A 23 20.08 15.03 -10.34
N PRO A 24 19.12 14.38 -11.00
CA PRO A 24 17.81 14.21 -10.42
C PRO A 24 17.98 13.38 -9.15
N ALA A 25 17.72 13.98 -7.98
CA ALA A 25 17.60 13.22 -6.76
C ALA A 25 16.47 12.21 -6.98
N LEU A 26 16.79 10.92 -6.99
CA LEU A 26 15.76 9.86 -6.89
C LEU A 26 15.06 10.10 -5.55
N ALA A 27 13.96 10.84 -5.57
CA ALA A 27 13.08 10.93 -4.42
C ALA A 27 12.61 9.50 -4.14
N ALA A 28 13.06 8.92 -3.02
CA ALA A 28 12.54 7.65 -2.55
C ALA A 28 11.03 7.80 -2.46
N ALA A 29 10.29 7.02 -3.26
CA ALA A 29 8.83 7.10 -3.30
C ALA A 29 8.31 6.96 -1.86
N ALA A 30 7.61 7.98 -1.38
CA ALA A 30 7.05 7.97 -0.03
C ALA A 30 6.14 6.75 0.11
N ARG A 31 6.37 5.97 1.18
CA ARG A 31 5.54 4.79 1.45
C ARG A 31 4.09 5.21 1.68
N THR A 32 3.14 4.45 1.15
CA THR A 32 1.71 4.72 1.34
C THR A 32 1.31 4.40 2.78
N PRO A 33 0.76 5.37 3.55
CA PRO A 33 0.32 5.13 4.92
C PRO A 33 -0.81 4.11 4.98
N MET A 34 -0.75 3.22 5.98
CA MET A 34 -1.76 2.19 6.25
C MET A 34 -1.93 2.04 7.77
N GLU A 35 -3.16 2.07 8.25
CA GLU A 35 -3.49 1.78 9.64
C GLU A 35 -4.11 0.39 9.75
N VAL A 36 -3.72 -0.40 10.76
CA VAL A 36 -4.16 -1.79 10.95
C VAL A 36 -4.62 -2.01 12.38
N TRP A 37 -5.85 -2.47 12.56
CA TRP A 37 -6.42 -2.88 13.85
C TRP A 37 -6.50 -4.41 13.91
N LYS A 38 -5.87 -5.00 14.90
CA LYS A 38 -5.79 -6.45 15.09
C LYS A 38 -5.77 -6.83 16.59
N ASP A 39 -6.01 -8.09 16.90
CA ASP A 39 -5.75 -8.64 18.23
C ASP A 39 -4.24 -8.68 18.49
N PRO A 40 -3.75 -8.31 19.69
CA PRO A 40 -2.32 -8.33 20.01
C PRO A 40 -1.68 -9.71 19.84
N ASN A 41 -2.45 -10.79 20.03
CA ASN A 41 -1.97 -12.17 19.94
C ASN A 41 -2.13 -12.79 18.55
N CYS A 42 -2.69 -12.08 17.56
CA CYS A 42 -2.89 -12.58 16.21
C CYS A 42 -1.55 -12.73 15.47
N GLY A 43 -1.02 -13.96 15.37
CA GLY A 43 0.24 -14.26 14.68
C GLY A 43 0.15 -14.01 13.18
N CYS A 44 -0.82 -14.60 12.49
CA CYS A 44 -1.01 -14.41 11.04
C CYS A 44 -1.24 -12.95 10.64
N CYS A 45 -1.83 -12.13 11.53
CA CYS A 45 -1.97 -10.70 11.30
C CYS A 45 -0.61 -9.99 11.31
N LYS A 46 0.33 -10.41 12.19
CA LYS A 46 1.69 -9.87 12.22
C LYS A 46 2.42 -10.20 10.92
N ASP A 47 2.30 -11.43 10.44
CA ASP A 47 2.91 -11.87 9.18
C ASP A 47 2.35 -11.09 7.99
N TRP A 48 1.04 -10.84 7.97
CA TRP A 48 0.41 -10.00 6.95
C TRP A 48 0.96 -8.56 6.98
N VAL A 49 1.11 -7.96 8.16
CA VAL A 49 1.71 -6.62 8.34
C VAL A 49 3.12 -6.57 7.75
N VAL A 50 3.97 -7.56 8.06
CA VAL A 50 5.33 -7.66 7.51
C VAL A 50 5.31 -7.71 5.97
N LEU A 51 4.35 -8.43 5.39
CA LEU A 51 4.20 -8.49 3.93
C LEU A 51 3.77 -7.13 3.35
N MET A 52 2.90 -6.39 4.02
CA MET A 52 2.51 -5.03 3.59
C MET A 52 3.69 -4.05 3.66
N GLU A 53 4.49 -4.10 4.73
CA GLU A 53 5.70 -3.27 4.86
C GLU A 53 6.72 -3.58 3.77
N LYS A 54 6.97 -4.86 3.46
CA LYS A 54 7.81 -5.29 2.34
C LYS A 54 7.24 -4.84 0.99
N ALA A 55 5.92 -4.75 0.89
CA ALA A 55 5.24 -4.23 -0.29
C ALA A 55 5.29 -2.70 -0.41
N GLY A 56 5.91 -1.97 0.52
CA GLY A 56 6.11 -0.51 0.45
C GLY A 56 5.01 0.30 1.12
N PHE A 57 4.20 -0.29 2.00
CA PHE A 57 3.29 0.45 2.86
C PHE A 57 4.00 0.89 4.15
N ALA A 58 3.62 2.07 4.68
CA ALA A 58 4.03 2.54 6.00
C ALA A 58 2.92 2.15 6.99
N VAL A 59 3.11 1.04 7.70
CA VAL A 59 2.06 0.45 8.54
C VAL A 59 2.13 0.98 9.96
N THR A 60 0.99 1.47 10.48
CA THR A 60 0.76 1.77 11.90
C THR A 60 -0.19 0.71 12.47
N VAL A 61 0.23 -0.01 13.51
CA VAL A 61 -0.55 -1.09 14.12
C VAL A 61 -1.22 -0.63 15.40
N HIS A 62 -2.52 -0.96 15.54
CA HIS A 62 -3.33 -0.77 16.74
C HIS A 62 -3.73 -2.14 17.30
N ASP A 63 -3.12 -2.54 18.41
CA ASP A 63 -3.35 -3.83 19.06
C ASP A 63 -4.58 -3.78 20.00
N THR A 64 -5.72 -3.37 19.47
CA THR A 64 -6.98 -3.13 20.23
C THR A 64 -8.14 -4.03 19.76
N GLY A 65 -7.86 -5.02 18.90
CA GLY A 65 -8.89 -5.74 18.18
C GLY A 65 -9.51 -4.91 17.05
N ASN A 66 -10.23 -5.54 16.16
CA ASN A 66 -10.77 -4.89 14.94
C ASN A 66 -12.29 -4.75 14.92
N SER A 67 -13.03 -5.39 15.84
CA SER A 67 -14.49 -5.44 15.77
C SER A 67 -15.16 -4.07 15.82
N ALA A 68 -14.66 -3.18 16.69
CA ALA A 68 -15.22 -1.83 16.82
C ALA A 68 -14.97 -0.97 15.59
N VAL A 69 -13.75 -1.00 15.03
CA VAL A 69 -13.41 -0.23 13.83
C VAL A 69 -14.13 -0.78 12.60
N ARG A 70 -14.23 -2.11 12.45
CA ARG A 70 -15.00 -2.75 11.39
C ARG A 70 -16.46 -2.31 11.40
N ALA A 71 -17.11 -2.32 12.57
CA ALA A 71 -18.48 -1.86 12.73
C ALA A 71 -18.63 -0.37 12.38
N LYS A 72 -17.73 0.48 12.88
CA LYS A 72 -17.70 1.92 12.59
C LYS A 72 -17.57 2.22 11.09
N LEU A 73 -16.76 1.43 10.38
CA LEU A 73 -16.57 1.56 8.95
C LEU A 73 -17.75 0.96 8.14
N GLY A 74 -18.65 0.26 8.81
CA GLY A 74 -19.87 -0.28 8.23
C GLY A 74 -19.69 -1.57 7.44
N LEU A 75 -18.64 -2.35 7.75
CA LEU A 75 -18.49 -3.69 7.21
C LEU A 75 -19.31 -4.69 8.03
N PRO A 76 -20.23 -5.46 7.40
CA PRO A 76 -21.03 -6.43 8.13
C PRO A 76 -20.19 -7.62 8.61
N GLN A 77 -20.60 -8.22 9.74
CA GLN A 77 -19.89 -9.33 10.39
C GLN A 77 -19.65 -10.53 9.46
N ARG A 78 -20.56 -10.82 8.53
CA ARG A 78 -20.41 -11.92 7.56
C ARG A 78 -19.18 -11.80 6.65
N LEU A 79 -18.63 -10.58 6.50
CA LEU A 79 -17.41 -10.31 5.74
C LEU A 79 -16.18 -10.18 6.64
N GLY A 80 -16.33 -10.42 7.94
CA GLY A 80 -15.28 -10.21 8.94
C GLY A 80 -14.16 -11.22 8.85
N SER A 81 -12.98 -10.78 9.26
CA SER A 81 -11.76 -11.54 9.40
C SER A 81 -11.00 -11.10 10.67
N CYS A 82 -9.73 -11.48 10.81
CA CYS A 82 -8.93 -11.28 12.02
C CYS A 82 -8.32 -9.89 12.17
N HIS A 83 -8.29 -9.07 11.14
CA HIS A 83 -7.85 -7.68 11.19
C HIS A 83 -8.59 -6.81 10.17
N THR A 84 -8.61 -5.51 10.45
CA THR A 84 -9.17 -4.47 9.58
C THR A 84 -8.09 -3.43 9.33
N ALA A 85 -7.93 -2.97 8.11
CA ALA A 85 -7.00 -1.89 7.81
C ALA A 85 -7.67 -0.75 7.03
N LEU A 86 -7.03 0.43 7.06
CA LEU A 86 -7.37 1.59 6.24
C LEU A 86 -6.16 2.03 5.43
N VAL A 87 -6.35 2.21 4.14
CA VAL A 87 -5.32 2.69 3.21
C VAL A 87 -5.96 3.52 2.10
N GLY A 88 -5.49 4.73 1.87
CA GLY A 88 -6.01 5.61 0.81
C GLY A 88 -7.52 5.86 0.88
N GLY A 89 -8.12 5.79 2.07
CA GLY A 89 -9.56 5.92 2.28
C GLY A 89 -10.37 4.63 2.09
N TYR A 90 -9.73 3.52 1.70
CA TYR A 90 -10.36 2.20 1.56
C TYR A 90 -10.18 1.34 2.81
N LEU A 91 -11.22 0.60 3.15
CA LEU A 91 -11.18 -0.49 4.13
C LEU A 91 -10.57 -1.73 3.49
N LEU A 92 -9.69 -2.41 4.22
CA LEU A 92 -9.26 -3.77 3.93
C LEU A 92 -9.65 -4.65 5.11
N GLU A 93 -10.26 -5.80 4.84
CA GLU A 93 -10.61 -6.78 5.87
C GLU A 93 -9.92 -8.10 5.59
N GLY A 94 -9.12 -8.57 6.55
CA GLY A 94 -8.41 -9.84 6.47
C GLY A 94 -7.23 -9.84 5.50
N HIS A 95 -6.85 -11.02 5.08
CA HIS A 95 -5.60 -11.33 4.39
C HIS A 95 -5.60 -10.94 2.90
N VAL A 96 -5.93 -9.68 2.60
CA VAL A 96 -5.94 -9.15 1.23
C VAL A 96 -4.50 -9.08 0.69
N PRO A 97 -4.20 -9.67 -0.49
CA PRO A 97 -2.88 -9.60 -1.08
C PRO A 97 -2.44 -8.17 -1.44
N ALA A 98 -1.16 -7.86 -1.24
CA ALA A 98 -0.60 -6.53 -1.51
C ALA A 98 -0.78 -6.08 -2.98
N ALA A 99 -0.79 -7.02 -3.93
CA ALA A 99 -1.06 -6.74 -5.33
C ALA A 99 -2.48 -6.21 -5.55
N ASP A 100 -3.47 -6.81 -4.86
CA ASP A 100 -4.87 -6.37 -4.92
C ASP A 100 -5.05 -5.01 -4.24
N VAL A 101 -4.34 -4.76 -3.14
CA VAL A 101 -4.35 -3.44 -2.48
C VAL A 101 -3.81 -2.36 -3.43
N ARG A 102 -2.70 -2.62 -4.12
CA ARG A 102 -2.14 -1.68 -5.10
C ARG A 102 -3.10 -1.43 -6.25
N ARG A 103 -3.69 -2.50 -6.81
CA ARG A 103 -4.68 -2.38 -7.88
C ARG A 103 -5.90 -1.57 -7.45
N LEU A 104 -6.40 -1.76 -6.22
CA LEU A 104 -7.48 -0.94 -5.65
C LEU A 104 -7.12 0.55 -5.61
N LEU A 105 -5.89 0.87 -5.16
CA LEU A 105 -5.40 2.25 -5.06
C LEU A 105 -5.16 2.90 -6.44
N GLU A 106 -4.84 2.12 -7.45
CA GLU A 106 -4.67 2.56 -8.85
C GLU A 106 -6.01 2.77 -9.54
N GLU A 107 -6.91 1.78 -9.49
CA GLU A 107 -8.22 1.81 -10.14
C GLU A 107 -9.21 2.79 -9.48
N LYS A 108 -9.07 3.03 -8.18
CA LYS A 108 -9.91 3.94 -7.37
C LYS A 108 -11.40 3.76 -7.58
N PRO A 109 -11.93 2.53 -7.49
CA PRO A 109 -13.35 2.29 -7.68
C PRO A 109 -14.17 2.97 -6.58
N LYS A 110 -15.42 3.30 -6.89
CA LYS A 110 -16.37 3.80 -5.88
C LYS A 110 -16.84 2.63 -5.01
N ALA A 111 -16.08 2.32 -3.96
CA ALA A 111 -16.27 1.17 -3.08
C ALA A 111 -15.91 1.52 -1.64
N LEU A 112 -16.32 0.68 -0.69
CA LEU A 112 -15.89 0.72 0.70
C LEU A 112 -14.44 0.21 0.81
N GLY A 113 -14.09 -0.84 0.06
CA GLY A 113 -12.78 -1.45 0.06
C GLY A 113 -12.79 -2.90 -0.39
N LEU A 114 -11.83 -3.68 0.12
CA LEU A 114 -11.68 -5.11 -0.17
C LEU A 114 -11.87 -5.96 1.09
N ALA A 115 -12.36 -7.18 0.91
CA ALA A 115 -12.46 -8.16 1.99
C ALA A 115 -12.03 -9.56 1.52
N VAL A 116 -11.30 -10.27 2.38
CA VAL A 116 -11.09 -11.71 2.36
C VAL A 116 -11.74 -12.26 3.63
N PRO A 117 -13.00 -12.69 3.57
CA PRO A 117 -13.72 -13.18 4.75
C PRO A 117 -13.08 -14.45 5.32
N GLY A 118 -13.09 -14.60 6.62
CA GLY A 118 -12.46 -15.72 7.31
C GLY A 118 -10.92 -15.60 7.27
N MET A 119 -10.27 -16.75 7.23
CA MET A 119 -8.81 -16.88 7.23
C MET A 119 -8.40 -18.05 6.33
N PRO A 120 -8.53 -17.93 4.99
CA PRO A 120 -8.19 -19.01 4.08
C PRO A 120 -6.70 -19.33 4.14
N VAL A 121 -6.37 -20.60 4.34
CA VAL A 121 -4.98 -21.07 4.35
C VAL A 121 -4.36 -20.86 2.97
N GLY A 122 -3.12 -20.38 2.92
CA GLY A 122 -2.43 -20.01 1.68
C GLY A 122 -2.67 -18.54 1.25
N SER A 123 -3.54 -17.79 1.95
CA SER A 123 -3.56 -16.33 1.81
C SER A 123 -2.35 -15.69 2.48
N PRO A 124 -1.96 -14.45 2.12
CA PRO A 124 -0.77 -13.79 2.68
C PRO A 124 -0.78 -13.73 4.21
N GLY A 125 0.24 -14.28 4.87
CA GLY A 125 0.32 -14.43 6.32
C GLY A 125 -0.40 -15.68 6.87
N MET A 126 -1.04 -16.47 6.00
CA MET A 126 -1.62 -17.78 6.27
C MET A 126 -0.96 -18.86 5.40
N ASP A 127 0.30 -18.62 5.00
CA ASP A 127 1.09 -19.42 4.07
C ASP A 127 2.43 -19.89 4.65
N GLY A 128 2.58 -19.78 5.97
CA GLY A 128 3.76 -20.22 6.70
C GLY A 128 3.93 -21.74 6.75
N PRO A 129 5.10 -22.22 7.24
CA PRO A 129 5.42 -23.64 7.34
C PRO A 129 4.42 -24.47 8.18
N GLU A 130 3.78 -23.83 9.16
CA GLU A 130 2.76 -24.42 10.05
C GLU A 130 1.52 -24.90 9.29
N TYR A 131 1.27 -24.38 8.10
CA TYR A 131 0.13 -24.78 7.25
C TYR A 131 0.47 -25.95 6.31
N GLY A 132 1.73 -26.45 6.32
CA GLY A 132 2.14 -27.63 5.55
C GLY A 132 1.99 -27.48 4.04
N GLY A 133 2.05 -26.26 3.50
CA GLY A 133 1.88 -25.98 2.06
C GLY A 133 0.45 -26.08 1.56
N ARG A 134 -0.54 -26.29 2.44
CA ARG A 134 -1.96 -26.29 2.06
C ARG A 134 -2.37 -24.93 1.51
N LYS A 135 -3.25 -24.95 0.49
CA LYS A 135 -3.84 -23.75 -0.11
C LYS A 135 -5.34 -23.94 -0.30
N ASP A 136 -6.12 -23.09 0.31
CA ASP A 136 -7.55 -23.03 0.10
C ASP A 136 -7.85 -22.07 -1.07
N ALA A 137 -8.85 -22.39 -1.90
CA ALA A 137 -9.33 -21.42 -2.87
C ALA A 137 -10.10 -20.30 -2.15
N TYR A 138 -9.87 -19.03 -2.53
CA TYR A 138 -10.59 -17.90 -1.95
C TYR A 138 -10.76 -16.76 -2.97
N ASP A 139 -11.71 -15.89 -2.67
CA ASP A 139 -11.94 -14.68 -3.43
C ASP A 139 -11.61 -13.43 -2.59
N VAL A 140 -10.98 -12.46 -3.23
CA VAL A 140 -10.94 -11.08 -2.75
C VAL A 140 -12.20 -10.40 -3.25
N LEU A 141 -13.01 -9.87 -2.34
CA LEU A 141 -14.28 -9.24 -2.64
C LEU A 141 -14.15 -7.73 -2.64
N LEU A 142 -14.57 -7.07 -3.72
CA LEU A 142 -14.83 -5.62 -3.72
C LEU A 142 -16.14 -5.38 -2.97
N VAL A 143 -16.06 -4.58 -1.92
CA VAL A 143 -17.19 -4.26 -1.04
C VAL A 143 -17.69 -2.87 -1.34
N SER A 144 -18.98 -2.72 -1.64
CA SER A 144 -19.61 -1.43 -1.96
C SER A 144 -20.81 -1.18 -1.05
N LYS A 145 -21.05 0.08 -0.70
CA LYS A 145 -22.29 0.52 -0.05
C LYS A 145 -23.26 1.03 -1.09
N ASN A 146 -24.52 0.59 -1.01
CA ASN A 146 -25.58 1.17 -1.81
C ASN A 146 -25.88 2.60 -1.33
N MET A 147 -25.95 3.54 -2.27
CA MET A 147 -26.13 4.98 -1.97
C MET A 147 -27.47 5.31 -1.27
N MET A 148 -28.45 4.43 -1.33
CA MET A 148 -29.82 4.69 -0.84
C MET A 148 -30.21 4.01 0.47
N GLY A 149 -29.32 3.28 1.17
CA GLY A 149 -29.80 2.63 2.39
C GLY A 149 -28.80 1.82 3.18
N GLY A 150 -27.51 1.89 2.87
CA GLY A 150 -26.49 1.26 3.70
C GLY A 150 -26.35 -0.25 3.52
N GLU A 151 -27.08 -0.90 2.62
CA GLU A 151 -26.85 -2.30 2.31
C GLU A 151 -25.50 -2.49 1.60
N VAL A 152 -24.71 -3.44 2.13
CA VAL A 152 -23.39 -3.78 1.60
C VAL A 152 -23.55 -4.89 0.57
N SER A 153 -23.10 -4.61 -0.65
CA SER A 153 -22.98 -5.56 -1.75
C SER A 153 -21.52 -5.95 -1.98
N THR A 154 -21.31 -7.12 -2.55
CA THR A 154 -19.98 -7.63 -2.88
C THR A 154 -19.90 -8.09 -4.32
N LYS A 155 -18.71 -7.91 -4.91
CA LYS A 155 -18.35 -8.42 -6.24
C LYS A 155 -16.97 -9.05 -6.13
N VAL A 156 -16.72 -10.15 -6.83
CA VAL A 156 -15.38 -10.73 -6.90
C VAL A 156 -14.43 -9.72 -7.58
N PHE A 157 -13.35 -9.37 -6.87
CA PHE A 157 -12.28 -8.52 -7.36
C PHE A 157 -11.16 -9.36 -7.96
N THR A 158 -10.68 -10.37 -7.21
CA THR A 158 -9.71 -11.37 -7.67
C THR A 158 -10.07 -12.72 -7.12
N SER A 159 -9.83 -13.79 -7.89
CA SER A 159 -9.98 -15.18 -7.44
C SER A 159 -8.61 -15.83 -7.34
N TYR A 160 -8.32 -16.47 -6.22
CA TYR A 160 -7.16 -17.31 -5.98
C TYR A 160 -7.61 -18.76 -5.94
N ARG A 161 -7.07 -19.57 -6.84
CA ARG A 161 -7.41 -21.01 -6.96
C ARG A 161 -6.21 -21.83 -6.49
N SER A 162 -6.46 -22.93 -5.81
CA SER A 162 -5.46 -23.90 -5.36
C SER A 162 -4.88 -24.69 -6.53
#